data_e74d9c389caf5ff2d6d10cc7958a55bd
#
_entry.id   e74d9c389caf5ff2d6d10cc7958a55bd
#
_cell.length_a   1.000
_cell.length_b   1.000
_cell.length_c   1.000
_cell.angle_alpha   90.00
_cell.angle_beta   90.00
_cell.angle_gamma   90.00
#
_symmetry.space_group_name_H-M   'P 1'
#
loop_
_entity.id
_entity.type
_entity.pdbx_description
1 polymer ?
#
loop_
_entity_poly.entity_id
_entity_poly.type
_entity_poly.pdbx_seq_one_letter_code
_entity_poly.pdbx_strand_id
1 'polypeptide(L)'
;MLRGRIVLAGGSGFLGRALAEDLTRDGYQVVVLTRRPRASEGRVRRVAWDGRTVGEWARELEGAEAVVNLTGKSVNCLYTRRNRREILASRVRSVRALGLAIDSCQRPPKVFVQAASLAFYGDAGPRVLDEQSPAGRGFSADVCVRWERAFEGLELKKTRKVLLRIGFVLGRGGGALRTLSRLTRFHLGGTVGSGRQYVSWLHLRDFVRIVRWSIERPEAAGVYNATGPWPVTNAEFMCELRCAMRKPWTPRAPSWAVRLGAFMMGTEGELALAGRRCLPERLVEQHFKFLYTNLESALADIFTERQVSGPEVSTRRAQRTHRGHGEERIEDLKFQI
;
A
#
# COMPACT_ATOMS: atom_id res chain seq x y z
N MET A 1 -24.85 8.33 -13.55
CA MET A 1 -25.19 6.89 -13.69
C MET A 1 -24.30 6.07 -12.76
N LEU A 2 -24.79 4.95 -12.19
CA LEU A 2 -23.94 4.03 -11.40
C LEU A 2 -23.08 3.21 -12.37
N ARG A 3 -21.74 3.21 -12.16
CA ARG A 3 -20.79 2.49 -13.01
C ARG A 3 -20.63 1.00 -12.69
N GLY A 4 -21.38 0.48 -11.73
CA GLY A 4 -21.26 -0.91 -11.29
C GLY A 4 -20.62 -1.04 -9.90
N ARG A 5 -20.36 -2.29 -9.49
CA ARG A 5 -19.84 -2.61 -8.16
C ARG A 5 -18.39 -3.07 -8.23
N ILE A 6 -17.57 -2.54 -7.29
CA ILE A 6 -16.18 -2.99 -7.08
C ILE A 6 -16.03 -3.50 -5.66
N VAL A 7 -15.43 -4.67 -5.50
CA VAL A 7 -15.18 -5.30 -4.20
C VAL A 7 -13.73 -5.11 -3.80
N LEU A 8 -13.48 -4.46 -2.66
CA LEU A 8 -12.15 -4.20 -2.10
C LEU A 8 -11.89 -5.08 -0.88
N ALA A 9 -11.17 -6.17 -1.06
CA ALA A 9 -10.69 -6.99 0.03
C ALA A 9 -9.52 -6.31 0.74
N GLY A 10 -9.65 -6.06 2.05
CA GLY A 10 -8.66 -5.25 2.80
C GLY A 10 -8.75 -3.74 2.56
N GLY A 11 -9.88 -3.26 2.05
CA GLY A 11 -10.11 -1.85 1.70
C GLY A 11 -10.13 -0.87 2.88
N SER A 12 -10.04 -1.32 4.13
CA SER A 12 -9.96 -0.46 5.32
C SER A 12 -8.56 0.11 5.58
N GLY A 13 -7.51 -0.39 4.91
CA GLY A 13 -6.13 0.07 5.03
C GLY A 13 -5.86 1.41 4.32
N PHE A 14 -4.62 1.89 4.39
CA PHE A 14 -4.18 3.15 3.77
C PHE A 14 -4.48 3.21 2.27
N LEU A 15 -4.01 2.23 1.51
CA LEU A 15 -4.23 2.16 0.06
C LEU A 15 -5.71 1.95 -0.29
N GLY A 16 -6.37 1.09 0.47
CA GLY A 16 -7.77 0.74 0.22
C GLY A 16 -8.73 1.89 0.48
N ARG A 17 -8.48 2.74 1.48
CA ARG A 17 -9.30 3.94 1.72
C ARG A 17 -9.18 4.95 0.58
N ALA A 18 -7.96 5.23 0.13
CA ALA A 18 -7.73 6.14 -1.00
C ALA A 18 -8.41 5.62 -2.28
N LEU A 19 -8.30 4.32 -2.53
CA LEU A 19 -8.95 3.69 -3.67
C LEU A 19 -10.48 3.71 -3.55
N ALA A 20 -11.04 3.41 -2.35
CA ALA A 20 -12.48 3.45 -2.12
C ALA A 20 -13.05 4.86 -2.32
N GLU A 21 -12.36 5.87 -1.84
CA GLU A 21 -12.74 7.27 -2.01
C GLU A 21 -12.75 7.68 -3.48
N ASP A 22 -11.70 7.37 -4.23
CA ASP A 22 -11.59 7.71 -5.65
C ASP A 22 -12.66 7.00 -6.48
N LEU A 23 -12.83 5.68 -6.31
CA LEU A 23 -13.84 4.90 -7.02
C LEU A 23 -15.27 5.37 -6.71
N THR A 24 -15.53 5.76 -5.47
CA THR A 24 -16.84 6.30 -5.06
C THR A 24 -17.11 7.65 -5.72
N ARG A 25 -16.10 8.52 -5.80
CA ARG A 25 -16.19 9.82 -6.49
C ARG A 25 -16.49 9.64 -7.97
N ASP A 26 -15.93 8.60 -8.58
CA ASP A 26 -16.14 8.26 -10.00
C ASP A 26 -17.44 7.47 -10.27
N GLY A 27 -18.28 7.29 -9.26
CA GLY A 27 -19.63 6.75 -9.42
C GLY A 27 -19.77 5.24 -9.20
N TYR A 28 -18.70 4.53 -8.80
CA TYR A 28 -18.80 3.12 -8.46
C TYR A 28 -19.47 2.89 -7.10
N GLN A 29 -20.18 1.77 -6.98
CA GLN A 29 -20.58 1.21 -5.70
C GLN A 29 -19.39 0.40 -5.15
N VAL A 30 -18.89 0.77 -3.97
CA VAL A 30 -17.73 0.13 -3.36
C VAL A 30 -18.14 -0.76 -2.19
N VAL A 31 -17.76 -2.04 -2.23
CA VAL A 31 -17.93 -2.98 -1.13
C VAL A 31 -16.56 -3.29 -0.53
N VAL A 32 -16.37 -2.94 0.73
CA VAL A 32 -15.13 -3.19 1.47
C VAL A 32 -15.28 -4.44 2.33
N LEU A 33 -14.54 -5.49 2.00
CA LEU A 33 -14.44 -6.68 2.84
C LEU A 33 -13.43 -6.43 3.96
N THR A 34 -13.88 -6.53 5.21
CA THR A 34 -13.06 -6.20 6.39
C THR A 34 -13.39 -7.08 7.59
N ARG A 35 -12.42 -7.33 8.46
CA ARG A 35 -12.59 -8.09 9.71
C ARG A 35 -13.42 -7.34 10.78
N ARG A 36 -13.50 -6.02 10.68
CA ARG A 36 -14.21 -5.14 11.61
C ARG A 36 -15.13 -4.21 10.81
N PRO A 37 -16.30 -4.67 10.41
CA PRO A 37 -17.25 -3.82 9.72
C PRO A 37 -17.70 -2.70 10.67
N ARG A 38 -17.63 -1.47 10.20
CA ARG A 38 -18.25 -0.29 10.82
C ARG A 38 -19.49 0.07 10.01
N ALA A 39 -20.27 1.02 10.49
CA ALA A 39 -21.39 1.55 9.73
C ALA A 39 -20.99 1.91 8.29
N SER A 40 -21.86 1.64 7.34
CA SER A 40 -21.65 2.01 5.94
C SER A 40 -21.81 3.52 5.78
N GLU A 41 -20.97 4.15 4.96
CA GLU A 41 -20.97 5.59 4.73
C GLU A 41 -21.16 5.85 3.23
N GLY A 42 -22.24 6.52 2.86
CA GLY A 42 -22.53 6.87 1.48
C GLY A 42 -22.56 5.65 0.56
N ARG A 43 -21.75 5.67 -0.51
CA ARG A 43 -21.65 4.58 -1.49
C ARG A 43 -20.67 3.47 -1.11
N VAL A 44 -20.06 3.54 0.08
CA VAL A 44 -19.13 2.52 0.61
C VAL A 44 -19.87 1.63 1.58
N ARG A 45 -20.07 0.38 1.22
CA ARG A 45 -20.65 -0.66 2.09
C ARG A 45 -19.55 -1.53 2.66
N ARG A 46 -19.62 -1.83 3.97
CA ARG A 46 -18.63 -2.65 4.65
C ARG A 46 -19.23 -3.99 5.03
N VAL A 47 -18.58 -5.07 4.59
CA VAL A 47 -19.03 -6.46 4.79
C VAL A 47 -17.98 -7.23 5.59
N ALA A 48 -18.45 -8.04 6.55
CA ALA A 48 -17.56 -8.85 7.38
C ALA A 48 -16.87 -9.94 6.56
N TRP A 49 -15.55 -10.05 6.72
CA TRP A 49 -14.74 -11.13 6.17
C TRP A 49 -13.50 -11.36 7.02
N ASP A 50 -13.21 -12.60 7.32
CA ASP A 50 -12.05 -13.01 8.13
C ASP A 50 -10.72 -13.01 7.36
N GLY A 51 -10.76 -12.84 6.04
CA GLY A 51 -9.60 -12.90 5.14
C GLY A 51 -9.12 -14.33 4.84
N ARG A 52 -9.92 -15.36 5.11
CA ARG A 52 -9.48 -16.77 5.04
C ARG A 52 -10.49 -17.71 4.40
N THR A 53 -11.75 -17.59 4.74
CA THR A 53 -12.81 -18.53 4.38
C THR A 53 -13.82 -17.90 3.45
N VAL A 54 -14.44 -18.72 2.61
CA VAL A 54 -15.62 -18.33 1.84
C VAL A 54 -16.82 -18.29 2.78
N GLY A 55 -17.71 -17.33 2.60
CA GLY A 55 -18.91 -17.15 3.42
C GLY A 55 -19.90 -16.23 2.71
N GLU A 56 -20.86 -15.68 3.42
CA GLU A 56 -21.92 -14.83 2.85
C GLU A 56 -21.42 -13.62 2.04
N TRP A 57 -20.23 -13.10 2.37
CA TRP A 57 -19.60 -12.03 1.63
C TRP A 57 -19.36 -12.37 0.15
N ALA A 58 -19.28 -13.66 -0.21
CA ALA A 58 -19.04 -14.11 -1.58
C ALA A 58 -20.11 -13.63 -2.56
N ARG A 59 -21.35 -13.44 -2.10
CA ARG A 59 -22.46 -12.88 -2.89
C ARG A 59 -22.16 -11.48 -3.44
N GLU A 60 -21.23 -10.75 -2.83
CA GLU A 60 -20.82 -9.43 -3.30
C GLU A 60 -20.02 -9.48 -4.60
N LEU A 61 -19.46 -10.65 -4.93
CA LEU A 61 -18.69 -10.85 -6.17
C LEU A 61 -19.59 -11.09 -7.37
N GLU A 62 -20.82 -11.57 -7.15
CA GLU A 62 -21.77 -11.86 -8.24
C GLU A 62 -22.10 -10.60 -9.04
N GLY A 63 -21.74 -10.57 -10.32
CA GLY A 63 -21.93 -9.43 -11.20
C GLY A 63 -21.10 -8.17 -10.87
N ALA A 64 -20.04 -8.28 -10.06
CA ALA A 64 -19.14 -7.18 -9.80
C ALA A 64 -18.26 -6.87 -11.03
N GLU A 65 -17.92 -5.59 -11.24
CA GLU A 65 -16.98 -5.18 -12.29
C GLU A 65 -15.57 -5.68 -12.00
N ALA A 66 -15.15 -5.55 -10.73
CA ALA A 66 -13.82 -5.95 -10.31
C ALA A 66 -13.78 -6.40 -8.85
N VAL A 67 -12.79 -7.24 -8.53
CA VAL A 67 -12.33 -7.45 -7.16
C VAL A 67 -10.87 -7.03 -7.06
N VAL A 68 -10.53 -6.27 -6.01
CA VAL A 68 -9.17 -5.82 -5.71
C VAL A 68 -8.77 -6.38 -4.35
N ASN A 69 -7.73 -7.20 -4.30
CA ASN A 69 -7.22 -7.77 -3.06
C ASN A 69 -6.00 -7.03 -2.54
N LEU A 70 -6.19 -6.27 -1.46
CA LEU A 70 -5.14 -5.58 -0.71
C LEU A 70 -4.90 -6.25 0.66
N THR A 71 -5.40 -7.47 0.85
CA THR A 71 -5.37 -8.15 2.14
C THR A 71 -3.98 -8.70 2.45
N GLY A 72 -3.52 -8.45 3.66
CA GLY A 72 -2.28 -9.02 4.16
C GLY A 72 -2.01 -8.57 5.60
N LYS A 73 -1.35 -9.42 6.40
CA LYS A 73 -0.78 -9.00 7.67
C LYS A 73 0.33 -7.99 7.41
N SER A 74 0.39 -6.91 8.19
CA SER A 74 1.48 -5.94 8.14
C SER A 74 2.83 -6.64 8.30
N VAL A 75 3.80 -6.26 7.45
CA VAL A 75 5.21 -6.67 7.55
C VAL A 75 5.98 -5.82 8.57
N ASN A 76 5.37 -4.73 9.05
CA ASN A 76 5.93 -3.88 10.10
C ASN A 76 5.77 -4.54 11.47
N CYS A 77 6.52 -5.63 11.70
CA CYS A 77 6.57 -6.41 12.93
C CYS A 77 7.89 -7.18 12.98
N LEU A 78 8.31 -7.63 14.16
CA LEU A 78 9.45 -8.54 14.29
C LEU A 78 9.16 -9.87 13.59
N TYR A 79 10.11 -10.41 12.82
CA TYR A 79 9.96 -11.64 12.03
C TYR A 79 10.16 -12.90 12.87
N THR A 80 9.42 -12.99 13.99
CA THR A 80 9.33 -14.24 14.77
C THR A 80 8.76 -15.37 13.92
N ARG A 81 8.97 -16.65 14.33
CA ARG A 81 8.40 -17.80 13.63
C ARG A 81 6.88 -17.71 13.46
N ARG A 82 6.16 -17.15 14.44
CA ARG A 82 4.71 -16.91 14.38
C ARG A 82 4.38 -15.85 13.34
N ASN A 83 5.03 -14.69 13.40
CA ASN A 83 4.78 -13.59 12.48
C ASN A 83 5.10 -13.96 11.02
N ARG A 84 6.22 -14.66 10.77
CA ARG A 84 6.56 -15.17 9.43
C ARG A 84 5.46 -16.08 8.87
N ARG A 85 4.95 -17.02 9.67
CA ARG A 85 3.83 -17.89 9.25
C ARG A 85 2.57 -17.11 8.96
N GLU A 86 2.20 -16.14 9.82
CA GLU A 86 0.98 -15.34 9.66
C GLU A 86 1.08 -14.38 8.46
N ILE A 87 2.27 -13.79 8.19
CA ILE A 87 2.51 -12.94 7.02
C ILE A 87 2.24 -13.71 5.73
N LEU A 88 2.78 -14.91 5.59
CA LEU A 88 2.54 -15.77 4.43
C LEU A 88 1.09 -16.26 4.38
N ALA A 89 0.59 -16.81 5.48
CA ALA A 89 -0.73 -17.41 5.54
C ALA A 89 -1.85 -16.40 5.24
N SER A 90 -1.75 -15.16 5.74
CA SER A 90 -2.76 -14.13 5.49
C SER A 90 -2.89 -13.79 4.00
N ARG A 91 -1.79 -13.83 3.25
CA ARG A 91 -1.74 -13.55 1.82
C ARG A 91 -2.29 -14.70 0.99
N VAL A 92 -1.75 -15.90 1.20
CA VAL A 92 -2.14 -17.09 0.44
C VAL A 92 -3.60 -17.47 0.68
N ARG A 93 -4.07 -17.41 1.94
CA ARG A 93 -5.45 -17.76 2.28
C ARG A 93 -6.47 -16.79 1.68
N SER A 94 -6.18 -15.48 1.69
CA SER A 94 -7.07 -14.50 1.10
C SER A 94 -7.20 -14.68 -0.42
N VAL A 95 -6.09 -14.95 -1.11
CA VAL A 95 -6.10 -15.25 -2.56
C VAL A 95 -6.96 -16.48 -2.85
N ARG A 96 -6.74 -17.57 -2.13
CA ARG A 96 -7.50 -18.82 -2.33
C ARG A 96 -8.99 -18.66 -2.06
N ALA A 97 -9.36 -17.99 -0.96
CA ALA A 97 -10.76 -17.76 -0.62
C ALA A 97 -11.47 -16.90 -1.67
N LEU A 98 -10.81 -15.84 -2.16
CA LEU A 98 -11.35 -15.02 -3.24
C LEU A 98 -11.44 -15.81 -4.55
N GLY A 99 -10.43 -16.59 -4.89
CA GLY A 99 -10.44 -17.45 -6.08
C GLY A 99 -11.60 -18.44 -6.08
N LEU A 100 -11.79 -19.16 -4.98
CA LEU A 100 -12.92 -20.10 -4.81
C LEU A 100 -14.26 -19.39 -4.91
N ALA A 101 -14.41 -18.21 -4.30
CA ALA A 101 -15.64 -17.44 -4.34
C ALA A 101 -15.92 -16.89 -5.75
N ILE A 102 -14.90 -16.48 -6.52
CA ILE A 102 -15.05 -16.04 -7.91
C ILE A 102 -15.47 -17.21 -8.79
N ASP A 103 -14.84 -18.37 -8.65
CA ASP A 103 -15.13 -19.56 -9.43
C ASP A 103 -16.55 -20.06 -9.24
N SER A 104 -17.13 -19.87 -8.04
CA SER A 104 -18.52 -20.23 -7.72
C SER A 104 -19.57 -19.25 -8.26
N CYS A 105 -19.19 -18.08 -8.78
CA CYS A 105 -20.14 -17.10 -9.33
C CYS A 105 -20.71 -17.54 -10.68
N GLN A 106 -22.00 -17.30 -10.91
CA GLN A 106 -22.62 -17.44 -12.22
C GLN A 106 -22.15 -16.33 -13.17
N ARG A 107 -22.06 -15.10 -12.65
CA ARG A 107 -21.54 -13.91 -13.33
C ARG A 107 -20.32 -13.38 -12.54
N PRO A 108 -19.13 -14.00 -12.71
CA PRO A 108 -17.96 -13.62 -11.94
C PRO A 108 -17.49 -12.19 -12.30
N PRO A 109 -16.70 -11.56 -11.42
CA PRO A 109 -16.07 -10.28 -11.69
C PRO A 109 -15.24 -10.32 -12.99
N LYS A 110 -15.29 -9.24 -13.78
CA LYS A 110 -14.54 -9.15 -15.06
C LYS A 110 -13.03 -9.20 -14.85
N VAL A 111 -12.55 -8.66 -13.71
CA VAL A 111 -11.13 -8.62 -13.40
C VAL A 111 -10.87 -8.84 -11.89
N PHE A 112 -9.80 -9.59 -11.61
CA PHE A 112 -9.23 -9.75 -10.28
C PHE A 112 -7.87 -9.07 -10.24
N VAL A 113 -7.78 -7.92 -9.55
CA VAL A 113 -6.53 -7.19 -9.30
C VAL A 113 -5.96 -7.62 -7.96
N GLN A 114 -4.78 -8.24 -8.00
CA GLN A 114 -4.08 -8.74 -6.82
C GLN A 114 -2.90 -7.85 -6.48
N ALA A 115 -2.87 -7.31 -5.25
CA ALA A 115 -1.68 -6.68 -4.72
C ALA A 115 -0.58 -7.71 -4.45
N ALA A 116 0.63 -7.40 -4.86
CA ALA A 116 1.86 -8.07 -4.51
C ALA A 116 2.89 -7.01 -4.05
N SER A 117 4.18 -7.30 -4.05
CA SER A 117 5.20 -6.35 -3.59
C SER A 117 6.48 -6.48 -4.40
N LEU A 118 7.16 -5.35 -4.63
CA LEU A 118 8.53 -5.33 -5.16
C LEU A 118 9.54 -6.06 -4.26
N ALA A 119 9.14 -6.46 -3.04
CA ALA A 119 9.93 -7.35 -2.19
C ALA A 119 10.19 -8.72 -2.85
N PHE A 120 9.45 -9.07 -3.91
CA PHE A 120 9.70 -10.20 -4.80
C PHE A 120 11.15 -10.26 -5.27
N TYR A 121 11.75 -9.13 -5.58
CA TYR A 121 13.12 -9.05 -6.09
C TYR A 121 14.23 -9.14 -5.02
N GLY A 122 13.87 -9.21 -3.73
CA GLY A 122 14.85 -9.23 -2.65
C GLY A 122 15.68 -7.94 -2.56
N ASP A 123 16.88 -8.04 -2.01
CA ASP A 123 17.89 -6.97 -2.08
C ASP A 123 18.72 -7.16 -3.35
N ALA A 124 18.59 -6.27 -4.30
CA ALA A 124 19.19 -6.39 -5.62
C ALA A 124 20.33 -5.39 -5.88
N GLY A 125 20.65 -4.56 -4.88
CA GLY A 125 21.68 -3.52 -5.04
C GLY A 125 21.32 -2.52 -6.15
N PRO A 126 22.29 -2.13 -7.02
CA PRO A 126 22.07 -1.14 -8.06
C PRO A 126 21.42 -1.69 -9.35
N ARG A 127 21.22 -3.02 -9.45
CA ARG A 127 20.67 -3.63 -10.66
C ARG A 127 19.28 -3.09 -10.98
N VAL A 128 19.06 -2.76 -12.25
CA VAL A 128 17.74 -2.41 -12.78
C VAL A 128 16.92 -3.70 -12.87
N LEU A 129 15.66 -3.62 -12.43
CA LEU A 129 14.72 -4.74 -12.36
C LEU A 129 13.41 -4.34 -13.03
N ASP A 130 12.91 -5.22 -13.86
CA ASP A 130 11.62 -5.12 -14.55
C ASP A 130 10.71 -6.30 -14.18
N GLU A 131 9.56 -6.41 -14.84
CA GLU A 131 8.59 -7.49 -14.59
C GLU A 131 9.10 -8.88 -14.98
N GLN A 132 10.10 -8.97 -15.88
CA GLN A 132 10.71 -10.23 -16.35
C GLN A 132 11.86 -10.66 -15.44
N SER A 133 12.38 -9.78 -14.62
CA SER A 133 13.49 -10.05 -13.72
C SER A 133 13.15 -11.15 -12.71
N PRO A 134 14.08 -12.09 -12.43
CA PRO A 134 13.85 -13.22 -11.55
C PRO A 134 13.63 -12.79 -10.10
N ALA A 135 12.97 -13.68 -9.34
CA ALA A 135 12.81 -13.50 -7.90
C ALA A 135 14.17 -13.43 -7.20
N GLY A 136 14.24 -12.55 -6.20
CA GLY A 136 15.42 -12.44 -5.34
C GLY A 136 15.42 -13.49 -4.22
N ARG A 137 16.24 -13.25 -3.20
CA ARG A 137 16.43 -14.13 -2.05
C ARG A 137 15.95 -13.47 -0.76
N GLY A 138 15.68 -14.30 0.25
CA GLY A 138 15.31 -13.87 1.59
C GLY A 138 13.83 -14.03 1.89
N PHE A 139 13.48 -13.90 3.17
CA PHE A 139 12.13 -14.17 3.66
C PHE A 139 11.03 -13.39 2.92
N SER A 140 11.25 -12.09 2.68
CA SER A 140 10.27 -11.25 2.01
C SER A 140 10.05 -11.67 0.56
N ALA A 141 11.12 -12.06 -0.15
CA ALA A 141 11.04 -12.60 -1.52
C ALA A 141 10.31 -13.95 -1.56
N ASP A 142 10.65 -14.87 -0.64
CA ASP A 142 9.98 -16.18 -0.53
C ASP A 142 8.48 -16.05 -0.28
N VAL A 143 8.08 -15.09 0.55
CA VAL A 143 6.66 -14.78 0.79
C VAL A 143 5.99 -14.31 -0.50
N CYS A 144 6.62 -13.39 -1.24
CA CYS A 144 6.08 -12.87 -2.50
C CYS A 144 5.94 -13.98 -3.56
N VAL A 145 6.97 -14.80 -3.74
CA VAL A 145 6.94 -15.94 -4.68
C VAL A 145 5.77 -16.89 -4.39
N ARG A 146 5.58 -17.27 -3.13
CA ARG A 146 4.48 -18.16 -2.74
C ARG A 146 3.11 -17.48 -2.87
N TRP A 147 3.05 -16.20 -2.64
CA TRP A 147 1.84 -15.40 -2.79
C TRP A 147 1.42 -15.28 -4.25
N GLU A 148 2.36 -14.94 -5.13
CA GLU A 148 2.15 -14.83 -6.58
C GLU A 148 1.79 -16.20 -7.18
N ARG A 149 2.49 -17.27 -6.83
CA ARG A 149 2.13 -18.64 -7.25
C ARG A 149 0.72 -19.05 -6.86
N ALA A 150 0.26 -18.64 -5.65
CA ALA A 150 -1.11 -18.93 -5.23
C ALA A 150 -2.15 -18.20 -6.07
N PHE A 151 -1.82 -17.01 -6.60
CA PHE A 151 -2.68 -16.24 -7.49
C PHE A 151 -2.61 -16.74 -8.94
N GLU A 152 -1.42 -17.03 -9.43
CA GLU A 152 -1.21 -17.57 -10.78
C GLU A 152 -1.91 -18.92 -10.98
N GLY A 153 -1.88 -19.77 -9.96
CA GLY A 153 -2.53 -21.07 -9.95
C GLY A 153 -4.07 -21.05 -9.85
N LEU A 154 -4.71 -19.88 -9.81
CA LEU A 154 -6.16 -19.79 -9.87
C LEU A 154 -6.64 -19.95 -11.33
N GLU A 155 -7.49 -20.95 -11.58
CA GLU A 155 -8.09 -21.21 -12.88
C GLU A 155 -9.41 -20.41 -13.06
N LEU A 156 -9.30 -19.12 -13.32
CA LEU A 156 -10.44 -18.21 -13.46
C LEU A 156 -10.76 -17.95 -14.95
N LYS A 157 -11.55 -18.82 -15.57
CA LYS A 157 -11.81 -18.80 -17.02
C LYS A 157 -12.48 -17.52 -17.54
N LYS A 158 -13.32 -16.87 -16.71
CA LYS A 158 -14.11 -15.69 -17.09
C LYS A 158 -13.65 -14.41 -16.39
N THR A 159 -12.58 -14.46 -15.62
CA THR A 159 -12.06 -13.33 -14.85
C THR A 159 -10.61 -13.07 -15.23
N ARG A 160 -10.32 -11.90 -15.77
CA ARG A 160 -8.97 -11.47 -16.10
C ARG A 160 -8.15 -11.27 -14.81
N LYS A 161 -6.91 -11.73 -14.81
CA LYS A 161 -6.01 -11.63 -13.67
C LYS A 161 -4.96 -10.53 -13.87
N VAL A 162 -4.84 -9.62 -12.92
CA VAL A 162 -3.79 -8.58 -12.89
C VAL A 162 -3.08 -8.65 -11.54
N LEU A 163 -1.76 -8.71 -11.55
CA LEU A 163 -0.93 -8.72 -10.35
C LEU A 163 -0.07 -7.46 -10.32
N LEU A 164 -0.17 -6.70 -9.24
CA LEU A 164 0.58 -5.46 -9.05
C LEU A 164 1.66 -5.64 -7.99
N ARG A 165 2.94 -5.70 -8.39
CA ARG A 165 4.09 -5.63 -7.49
C ARG A 165 4.27 -4.19 -7.04
N ILE A 166 3.70 -3.86 -5.88
CA ILE A 166 3.61 -2.48 -5.38
C ILE A 166 4.94 -2.07 -4.74
N GLY A 167 5.41 -0.87 -5.12
CA GLY A 167 6.58 -0.21 -4.56
C GLY A 167 6.28 0.56 -3.27
N PHE A 168 7.17 1.49 -2.93
CA PHE A 168 7.03 2.34 -1.75
C PHE A 168 6.02 3.47 -2.01
N VAL A 169 4.76 3.27 -1.61
CA VAL A 169 3.70 4.24 -1.88
C VAL A 169 3.78 5.43 -0.93
N LEU A 170 3.92 6.61 -1.52
CA LEU A 170 3.98 7.90 -0.85
C LEU A 170 2.60 8.54 -0.78
N GLY A 171 2.15 8.89 0.41
CA GLY A 171 0.88 9.58 0.58
C GLY A 171 0.70 10.08 2.01
N ARG A 172 -0.25 10.99 2.16
CA ARG A 172 -0.54 11.66 3.42
C ARG A 172 -1.19 10.68 4.42
N GLY A 173 -0.73 10.71 5.66
CA GLY A 173 -1.41 10.05 6.77
C GLY A 173 -1.28 8.52 6.87
N GLY A 174 -0.51 7.87 6.00
CA GLY A 174 -0.35 6.40 6.03
C GLY A 174 0.94 5.89 5.42
N GLY A 175 1.05 4.56 5.36
CA GLY A 175 2.22 3.89 4.81
C GLY A 175 3.52 4.17 5.58
N ALA A 176 4.63 3.70 5.07
CA ALA A 176 5.94 3.90 5.68
C ALA A 176 6.39 5.38 5.67
N LEU A 177 5.87 6.21 4.76
CA LEU A 177 6.17 7.65 4.74
C LEU A 177 5.77 8.34 6.05
N ARG A 178 4.67 7.90 6.70
CA ARG A 178 4.25 8.44 8.00
C ARG A 178 5.33 8.25 9.06
N THR A 179 5.94 7.07 9.13
CA THR A 179 7.03 6.79 10.08
C THR A 179 8.26 7.63 9.76
N LEU A 180 8.68 7.67 8.48
CA LEU A 180 9.83 8.48 8.06
C LEU A 180 9.59 9.97 8.32
N SER A 181 8.43 10.51 8.02
CA SER A 181 8.07 11.90 8.30
C SER A 181 8.09 12.21 9.80
N ARG A 182 7.63 11.26 10.63
CA ARG A 182 7.71 11.42 12.08
C ARG A 182 9.16 11.47 12.56
N LEU A 183 10.01 10.55 12.12
CA LEU A 183 11.44 10.57 12.43
C LEU A 183 12.11 11.87 11.97
N THR A 184 11.85 12.30 10.73
CA THR A 184 12.39 13.54 10.16
C THR A 184 11.98 14.77 10.98
N ARG A 185 10.74 14.81 11.49
CA ARG A 185 10.28 15.90 12.37
C ARG A 185 11.12 16.06 13.62
N PHE A 186 11.62 14.95 14.15
CA PHE A 186 12.49 14.90 15.34
C PHE A 186 13.98 14.86 14.99
N HIS A 187 14.39 15.28 13.78
CA HIS A 187 15.77 15.26 13.31
C HIS A 187 16.43 13.86 13.31
N LEU A 188 15.63 12.80 13.18
CA LEU A 188 16.08 11.41 13.05
C LEU A 188 15.92 10.86 11.63
N GLY A 189 15.57 11.73 10.65
CA GLY A 189 15.38 11.39 9.24
C GLY A 189 16.65 11.44 8.42
N GLY A 190 17.77 10.95 8.95
CA GLY A 190 19.04 10.87 8.21
C GLY A 190 19.08 9.78 7.17
N THR A 191 20.11 9.84 6.31
CA THR A 191 20.44 8.76 5.36
C THR A 191 20.65 7.46 6.13
N VAL A 192 20.02 6.37 5.70
CA VAL A 192 20.06 5.05 6.33
C VAL A 192 21.24 4.24 5.81
N GLY A 193 22.14 3.82 6.70
CA GLY A 193 23.30 3.03 6.35
C GLY A 193 24.21 3.73 5.34
N SER A 194 24.53 3.07 4.23
CA SER A 194 25.32 3.65 3.14
C SER A 194 24.55 4.69 2.33
N GLY A 195 23.21 4.62 2.34
CA GLY A 195 22.35 5.45 1.53
C GLY A 195 22.29 5.06 0.05
N ARG A 196 23.04 4.04 -0.38
CA ARG A 196 23.13 3.59 -1.78
C ARG A 196 21.98 2.69 -2.21
N GLN A 197 21.23 2.14 -1.26
CA GLN A 197 20.07 1.29 -1.55
C GLN A 197 18.97 2.10 -2.26
N TYR A 198 18.44 1.54 -3.35
CA TYR A 198 17.40 2.19 -4.13
C TYR A 198 16.01 2.06 -3.50
N VAL A 199 15.23 3.12 -3.63
CA VAL A 199 13.82 3.20 -3.25
C VAL A 199 13.00 3.38 -4.52
N SER A 200 12.26 2.33 -4.89
CA SER A 200 11.26 2.37 -5.96
C SER A 200 9.96 2.88 -5.40
N TRP A 201 9.72 4.17 -5.54
CA TRP A 201 8.60 4.90 -4.95
C TRP A 201 7.46 5.11 -5.94
N LEU A 202 6.25 5.35 -5.43
CA LEU A 202 5.07 5.66 -6.20
C LEU A 202 4.19 6.64 -5.41
N HIS A 203 3.66 7.68 -6.05
CA HIS A 203 2.69 8.54 -5.40
C HIS A 203 1.33 7.84 -5.24
N LEU A 204 0.62 8.09 -4.13
CA LEU A 204 -0.67 7.45 -3.82
C LEU A 204 -1.71 7.68 -4.93
N ARG A 205 -1.73 8.87 -5.55
CA ARG A 205 -2.63 9.16 -6.68
C ARG A 205 -2.30 8.27 -7.89
N ASP A 206 -1.02 8.06 -8.19
CA ASP A 206 -0.62 7.16 -9.29
C ASP A 206 -0.92 5.70 -8.96
N PHE A 207 -0.76 5.27 -7.69
CA PHE A 207 -1.21 3.94 -7.27
C PHE A 207 -2.72 3.74 -7.56
N VAL A 208 -3.56 4.67 -7.16
CA VAL A 208 -5.01 4.61 -7.42
C VAL A 208 -5.29 4.56 -8.92
N ARG A 209 -4.60 5.37 -9.72
CA ARG A 209 -4.73 5.38 -11.18
C ARG A 209 -4.28 4.08 -11.83
N ILE A 210 -3.20 3.45 -11.34
CA ILE A 210 -2.76 2.13 -11.84
C ILE A 210 -3.82 1.07 -11.56
N VAL A 211 -4.41 1.05 -10.35
CA VAL A 211 -5.49 0.10 -10.04
C VAL A 211 -6.71 0.35 -10.94
N ARG A 212 -7.14 1.59 -11.12
CA ARG A 212 -8.23 1.93 -12.03
C ARG A 212 -7.94 1.52 -13.47
N TRP A 213 -6.76 1.87 -13.96
CA TRP A 213 -6.27 1.47 -15.27
C TRP A 213 -6.31 -0.05 -15.44
N SER A 214 -5.88 -0.80 -14.43
CA SER A 214 -5.94 -2.27 -14.41
C SER A 214 -7.39 -2.80 -14.47
N ILE A 215 -8.36 -2.06 -13.94
CA ILE A 215 -9.79 -2.42 -13.99
C ILE A 215 -10.38 -2.09 -15.36
N GLU A 216 -10.14 -0.87 -15.84
CA GLU A 216 -10.80 -0.27 -17.01
C GLU A 216 -10.21 -0.75 -18.34
N ARG A 217 -8.94 -1.21 -18.39
CA ARG A 217 -8.26 -1.67 -19.61
C ARG A 217 -8.41 -3.18 -19.81
N PRO A 218 -9.12 -3.64 -20.82
CA PRO A 218 -9.30 -5.08 -21.07
C PRO A 218 -7.98 -5.82 -21.36
N GLU A 219 -7.01 -5.14 -21.97
CA GLU A 219 -5.69 -5.67 -22.31
C GLU A 219 -4.74 -5.79 -21.12
N ALA A 220 -5.04 -5.13 -20.00
CA ALA A 220 -4.19 -5.21 -18.80
C ALA A 220 -4.30 -6.58 -18.14
N ALA A 221 -3.30 -7.44 -18.32
CA ALA A 221 -3.25 -8.79 -17.76
C ALA A 221 -1.83 -9.18 -17.33
N GLY A 222 -1.72 -10.12 -16.37
CA GLY A 222 -0.44 -10.58 -15.86
C GLY A 222 0.18 -9.65 -14.83
N VAL A 223 1.51 -9.59 -14.77
CA VAL A 223 2.29 -8.91 -13.73
C VAL A 223 2.68 -7.50 -14.17
N TYR A 224 2.58 -6.54 -13.25
CA TYR A 224 3.05 -5.16 -13.42
C TYR A 224 3.80 -4.68 -12.18
N ASN A 225 4.90 -3.99 -12.37
CA ASN A 225 5.58 -3.24 -11.32
C ASN A 225 4.84 -1.92 -11.08
N ALA A 226 4.03 -1.86 -10.02
CA ALA A 226 3.32 -0.64 -9.61
C ALA A 226 4.27 0.27 -8.83
N THR A 227 5.16 0.95 -9.55
CA THR A 227 6.14 1.90 -9.05
C THR A 227 6.25 3.09 -10.00
N GLY A 228 6.84 4.21 -9.55
CA GLY A 228 7.20 5.33 -10.42
C GLY A 228 8.37 4.99 -11.33
N PRO A 229 8.55 5.74 -12.45
CA PRO A 229 9.57 5.45 -13.45
C PRO A 229 11.00 5.81 -13.02
N TRP A 230 11.17 6.61 -11.97
CA TRP A 230 12.46 7.10 -11.51
C TRP A 230 12.74 6.70 -10.06
N PRO A 231 13.26 5.49 -9.82
CA PRO A 231 13.74 5.10 -8.50
C PRO A 231 14.96 5.91 -8.10
N VAL A 232 15.03 6.31 -6.84
CA VAL A 232 16.10 7.12 -6.27
C VAL A 232 16.88 6.34 -5.22
N THR A 233 18.09 6.77 -4.87
CA THR A 233 18.81 6.21 -3.72
C THR A 233 18.16 6.65 -2.40
N ASN A 234 18.40 5.91 -1.32
CA ASN A 234 17.93 6.31 0.01
C ASN A 234 18.50 7.68 0.42
N ALA A 235 19.75 7.97 0.04
CA ALA A 235 20.38 9.26 0.34
C ALA A 235 19.60 10.41 -0.31
N GLU A 236 19.27 10.29 -1.61
CA GLU A 236 18.43 11.25 -2.34
C GLU A 236 17.04 11.33 -1.74
N PHE A 237 16.38 10.18 -1.51
CA PHE A 237 15.05 10.13 -0.93
C PHE A 237 14.97 10.87 0.42
N MET A 238 15.91 10.61 1.32
CA MET A 238 15.93 11.24 2.64
C MET A 238 16.32 12.73 2.55
N CYS A 239 17.11 13.12 1.57
CA CYS A 239 17.42 14.53 1.29
C CYS A 239 16.14 15.27 0.88
N GLU A 240 15.46 14.79 -0.15
CA GLU A 240 14.22 15.39 -0.66
C GLU A 240 13.11 15.42 0.42
N LEU A 241 12.97 14.35 1.22
CA LEU A 241 12.02 14.32 2.32
C LEU A 241 12.32 15.42 3.37
N ARG A 242 13.59 15.62 3.71
CA ARG A 242 13.98 16.68 4.65
C ARG A 242 13.71 18.07 4.07
N CYS A 243 14.03 18.28 2.79
CA CYS A 243 13.75 19.54 2.09
C CYS A 243 12.25 19.85 2.09
N ALA A 244 11.42 18.90 1.68
CA ALA A 244 9.97 19.05 1.66
C ALA A 244 9.37 19.33 3.04
N MET A 245 10.00 18.79 4.09
CA MET A 245 9.60 19.02 5.49
C MET A 245 10.26 20.23 6.16
N ARG A 246 11.11 20.99 5.45
CA ARG A 246 11.91 22.12 5.99
C ARG A 246 12.77 21.73 7.20
N LYS A 247 13.40 20.55 7.12
CA LYS A 247 14.30 20.00 8.14
C LYS A 247 15.67 19.64 7.51
N PRO A 248 16.46 20.64 7.06
CA PRO A 248 17.61 20.41 6.18
C PRO A 248 18.73 19.60 6.83
N TRP A 249 18.89 19.72 8.15
CA TRP A 249 19.97 19.03 8.84
C TRP A 249 19.46 17.83 9.63
N THR A 250 20.13 16.71 9.48
CA THR A 250 19.93 15.48 10.29
C THR A 250 21.17 14.60 10.17
N PRO A 251 21.68 14.04 11.27
CA PRO A 251 22.82 13.14 11.23
C PRO A 251 22.49 11.85 10.46
N ARG A 252 23.51 11.24 9.84
CA ARG A 252 23.38 9.93 9.20
C ARG A 252 23.04 8.87 10.27
N ALA A 253 22.17 7.93 9.92
CA ALA A 253 21.82 6.81 10.78
C ALA A 253 22.66 5.58 10.36
N PRO A 254 23.70 5.19 11.10
CA PRO A 254 24.49 4.01 10.78
C PRO A 254 23.63 2.74 10.87
N SER A 255 23.97 1.71 10.10
CA SER A 255 23.14 0.50 9.96
C SER A 255 22.83 -0.19 11.29
N TRP A 256 23.77 -0.17 12.25
CA TRP A 256 23.54 -0.73 13.57
C TRP A 256 22.49 0.06 14.37
N ALA A 257 22.50 1.40 14.29
CA ALA A 257 21.51 2.25 14.96
C ALA A 257 20.11 2.07 14.33
N VAL A 258 20.04 1.91 12.99
CA VAL A 258 18.79 1.59 12.28
C VAL A 258 18.24 0.25 12.74
N ARG A 259 19.06 -0.79 12.84
CA ARG A 259 18.63 -2.12 13.33
C ARG A 259 18.14 -2.07 14.77
N LEU A 260 18.87 -1.36 15.64
CA LEU A 260 18.48 -1.19 17.06
C LEU A 260 17.17 -0.40 17.16
N GLY A 261 17.03 0.72 16.43
CA GLY A 261 15.81 1.53 16.41
C GLY A 261 14.61 0.76 15.83
N ALA A 262 14.81 -0.02 14.77
CA ALA A 262 13.78 -0.89 14.22
C ALA A 262 13.34 -1.94 15.24
N PHE A 263 14.27 -2.60 15.92
CA PHE A 263 13.97 -3.56 16.98
C PHE A 263 13.17 -2.92 18.12
N MET A 264 13.58 -1.75 18.59
CA MET A 264 12.85 -0.99 19.64
C MET A 264 11.44 -0.58 19.17
N MET A 265 11.24 -0.30 17.89
CA MET A 265 9.93 -0.02 17.28
C MET A 265 9.14 -1.29 16.95
N GLY A 266 9.65 -2.48 17.29
CA GLY A 266 8.99 -3.75 17.01
C GLY A 266 8.93 -4.16 15.53
N THR A 267 9.89 -3.66 14.71
CA THR A 267 9.96 -3.95 13.27
C THR A 267 11.34 -4.46 12.84
N GLU A 268 11.46 -4.91 11.60
CA GLU A 268 12.73 -5.41 11.04
C GLU A 268 13.53 -4.31 10.35
N GLY A 269 14.80 -4.20 10.69
CA GLY A 269 15.72 -3.27 10.06
C GLY A 269 15.98 -3.55 8.57
N GLU A 270 15.81 -4.79 8.12
CA GLU A 270 15.93 -5.18 6.71
C GLU A 270 14.99 -4.38 5.80
N LEU A 271 13.79 -4.03 6.28
CA LEU A 271 12.82 -3.22 5.50
C LEU A 271 13.37 -1.85 5.10
N ALA A 272 14.28 -1.28 5.89
CA ALA A 272 14.91 0.02 5.61
C ALA A 272 16.25 -0.10 4.88
N LEU A 273 16.92 -1.26 4.97
CA LEU A 273 18.26 -1.48 4.44
C LEU A 273 18.29 -2.15 3.06
N ALA A 274 17.24 -2.91 2.71
CA ALA A 274 17.15 -3.58 1.42
C ALA A 274 16.76 -2.61 0.30
N GLY A 275 17.52 -2.60 -0.79
CA GLY A 275 17.32 -1.73 -1.94
C GLY A 275 16.86 -2.46 -3.20
N ARG A 276 16.02 -1.78 -4.00
CA ARG A 276 15.54 -2.30 -5.30
C ARG A 276 15.38 -1.15 -6.28
N ARG A 277 16.00 -1.28 -7.44
CA ARG A 277 15.87 -0.33 -8.54
C ARG A 277 14.90 -0.90 -9.59
N CYS A 278 13.60 -0.88 -9.26
CA CYS A 278 12.56 -1.44 -10.12
C CYS A 278 11.98 -0.37 -11.04
N LEU A 279 11.77 -0.75 -12.30
CA LEU A 279 11.11 0.07 -13.32
C LEU A 279 9.74 -0.53 -13.66
N PRO A 280 8.74 0.31 -14.01
CA PRO A 280 7.40 -0.10 -14.43
C PRO A 280 7.35 -0.29 -15.94
N GLU A 281 8.19 -1.17 -16.52
CA GLU A 281 8.39 -1.23 -17.97
C GLU A 281 7.08 -1.49 -18.71
N ARG A 282 6.30 -2.47 -18.29
CA ARG A 282 5.03 -2.80 -18.93
C ARG A 282 3.98 -1.69 -18.84
N LEU A 283 3.97 -0.89 -17.76
CA LEU A 283 3.09 0.28 -17.66
C LEU A 283 3.52 1.37 -18.66
N VAL A 284 4.82 1.57 -18.84
CA VAL A 284 5.39 2.54 -19.80
C VAL A 284 5.10 2.08 -21.24
N GLU A 285 5.36 0.84 -21.57
CA GLU A 285 5.07 0.24 -22.88
C GLU A 285 3.59 0.36 -23.26
N GLN A 286 2.70 0.20 -22.28
CA GLN A 286 1.24 0.36 -22.46
C GLN A 286 0.77 1.82 -22.28
N HIS A 287 1.70 2.77 -22.38
CA HIS A 287 1.44 4.21 -22.38
C HIS A 287 0.70 4.74 -21.14
N PHE A 288 0.91 4.11 -19.97
CA PHE A 288 0.39 4.66 -18.72
C PHE A 288 1.03 6.02 -18.41
N LYS A 289 0.21 7.04 -18.14
CA LYS A 289 0.68 8.39 -17.84
C LYS A 289 0.76 8.60 -16.34
N PHE A 290 1.98 8.64 -15.80
CA PHE A 290 2.22 9.01 -14.40
C PHE A 290 1.94 10.50 -14.17
N LEU A 291 1.34 10.84 -13.02
CA LEU A 291 1.17 12.23 -12.58
C LEU A 291 2.47 12.75 -11.94
N TYR A 292 3.14 11.88 -11.21
CA TYR A 292 4.35 12.22 -10.46
C TYR A 292 5.52 11.37 -10.93
N THR A 293 6.37 11.96 -11.76
CA THR A 293 7.61 11.34 -12.23
C THR A 293 8.83 11.83 -11.44
N ASN A 294 8.72 12.96 -10.74
CA ASN A 294 9.76 13.58 -9.94
C ASN A 294 9.41 13.49 -8.44
N LEU A 295 10.39 13.06 -7.62
CA LEU A 295 10.20 12.86 -6.18
C LEU A 295 9.92 14.17 -5.43
N GLU A 296 10.60 15.25 -5.81
CA GLU A 296 10.42 16.58 -5.23
C GLU A 296 8.95 17.02 -5.35
N SER A 297 8.38 16.98 -6.58
CA SER A 297 6.99 17.35 -6.85
C SER A 297 6.01 16.45 -6.11
N ALA A 298 6.29 15.14 -6.01
CA ALA A 298 5.48 14.19 -5.27
C ALA A 298 5.45 14.49 -3.75
N LEU A 299 6.60 14.82 -3.17
CA LEU A 299 6.69 15.19 -1.76
C LEU A 299 6.11 16.58 -1.50
N ALA A 300 6.29 17.53 -2.42
CA ALA A 300 5.68 18.85 -2.32
C ALA A 300 4.14 18.75 -2.27
N ASP A 301 3.51 17.97 -3.14
CA ASP A 301 2.05 17.71 -3.09
C ASP A 301 1.61 17.16 -1.72
N ILE A 302 2.39 16.23 -1.15
CA ILE A 302 2.06 15.61 0.13
C ILE A 302 2.19 16.59 1.31
N PHE A 303 3.16 17.50 1.28
CA PHE A 303 3.47 18.36 2.44
C PHE A 303 2.97 19.80 2.32
N THR A 304 2.71 20.35 1.11
CA THR A 304 2.32 21.75 0.88
C THR A 304 0.82 22.01 1.05
N GLU A 305 -0.08 21.07 0.74
CA GLU A 305 -1.54 21.26 0.85
C GLU A 305 -2.09 21.51 2.29
N ARG A 306 -1.25 21.77 3.28
CA ARG A 306 -1.71 22.12 4.64
C ARG A 306 -2.33 23.52 4.75
N GLN A 307 -2.33 24.36 3.71
CA GLN A 307 -2.77 25.75 3.82
C GLN A 307 -4.18 26.05 3.31
N VAL A 308 -4.93 25.07 2.76
CA VAL A 308 -6.23 25.36 2.09
C VAL A 308 -7.45 24.73 2.75
N SER A 309 -7.35 24.05 3.88
CA SER A 309 -8.54 23.50 4.56
C SER A 309 -8.53 23.73 6.07
N GLY A 310 -8.54 25.02 6.47
CA GLY A 310 -9.03 25.42 7.77
C GLY A 310 -10.41 26.04 7.59
N PRO A 311 -11.48 25.63 8.30
CA PRO A 311 -12.70 26.41 8.32
C PRO A 311 -12.41 27.75 9.03
N GLU A 312 -12.87 28.84 8.44
CA GLU A 312 -12.98 30.11 9.14
C GLU A 312 -13.81 29.90 10.41
N VAL A 313 -13.15 29.83 11.54
CA VAL A 313 -13.83 29.88 12.83
C VAL A 313 -14.14 31.33 13.10
N SER A 314 -15.38 31.70 12.81
CA SER A 314 -16.00 32.91 13.31
C SER A 314 -15.83 32.98 14.82
N THR A 315 -15.08 33.97 15.26
CA THR A 315 -14.93 34.36 16.67
C THR A 315 -16.27 34.72 17.30
N ARG A 316 -16.85 33.80 18.06
CA ARG A 316 -17.77 34.14 19.13
C ARG A 316 -17.21 33.72 20.48
N ARG A 317 -16.84 34.72 21.23
CA ARG A 317 -16.38 34.74 22.62
C ARG A 317 -17.46 34.16 23.54
N ALA A 318 -17.18 33.09 24.27
CA ALA A 318 -17.88 32.80 25.53
C ALA A 318 -16.96 31.98 26.48
N GLN A 319 -17.05 32.35 27.72
CA GLN A 319 -16.20 32.11 28.87
C GLN A 319 -16.29 30.73 29.48
N ARG A 320 -15.15 30.33 30.12
CA ARG A 320 -14.95 29.51 31.35
C ARG A 320 -15.73 28.21 31.55
N THR A 321 -15.03 27.12 31.80
CA THR A 321 -14.83 26.58 33.17
C THR A 321 -13.81 25.41 33.19
N HIS A 322 -13.12 25.29 34.31
CA HIS A 322 -12.10 24.28 34.70
C HIS A 322 -12.68 22.88 34.90
N ARG A 323 -11.82 21.89 34.67
CA ARG A 323 -11.55 20.62 35.41
C ARG A 323 -11.55 19.36 34.56
N GLY A 324 -10.48 18.57 34.78
CA GLY A 324 -10.54 17.12 34.72
C GLY A 324 -9.34 16.45 34.03
N HIS A 325 -8.42 15.95 34.83
CA HIS A 325 -7.35 15.01 34.42
C HIS A 325 -7.97 13.73 33.83
N GLY A 326 -7.37 13.19 32.76
CA GLY A 326 -7.64 11.88 32.23
C GLY A 326 -6.43 11.36 31.48
N GLU A 327 -5.75 10.39 32.09
CA GLU A 327 -4.64 9.63 31.49
C GLU A 327 -5.11 8.93 30.21
N GLU A 328 -4.56 9.28 29.05
CA GLU A 328 -4.75 8.52 27.82
C GLU A 328 -3.70 7.42 27.71
N ARG A 329 -4.19 6.18 27.76
CA ARG A 329 -3.42 4.95 27.53
C ARG A 329 -2.81 4.90 26.15
N ILE A 330 -1.52 4.60 26.12
CA ILE A 330 -0.70 4.32 24.92
C ILE A 330 -1.01 2.89 24.43
N GLU A 331 -2.10 2.67 23.72
CA GLU A 331 -2.40 1.33 23.18
C GLU A 331 -2.86 1.25 21.72
N ASP A 332 -2.92 2.33 20.93
CA ASP A 332 -3.43 2.30 19.55
C ASP A 332 -2.42 2.72 18.46
N LEU A 333 -1.20 2.18 18.50
CA LEU A 333 -0.17 2.42 17.46
C LEU A 333 0.23 1.13 16.72
N LYS A 334 -0.74 0.39 16.18
CA LYS A 334 -0.45 -0.69 15.21
C LYS A 334 -0.70 -0.21 13.80
N PHE A 335 0.37 0.01 13.06
CA PHE A 335 0.37 0.45 11.67
C PHE A 335 0.01 -0.66 10.70
N GLN A 336 -0.85 -0.34 9.72
CA GLN A 336 -1.16 -1.19 8.58
C GLN A 336 -0.47 -0.62 7.32
N ILE A 337 0.31 -1.46 6.65
CA ILE A 337 0.63 -1.38 5.23
C ILE A 337 -0.16 -2.48 4.54
#